data_4297656b6ef4627c7f8f640131552afb
#
_entry.id   4297656b6ef4627c7f8f640131552afb
#
_cell.length_a   1.000
_cell.length_b   1.000
_cell.length_c   1.000
_cell.angle_alpha   90.00
_cell.angle_beta   90.00
_cell.angle_gamma   90.00
#
_symmetry.space_group_name_H-M   'P 1'
#
loop_
_entity.id
_entity.type
_entity.pdbx_description
1 polymer ?
#
loop_
_entity_poly.entity_id
_entity_poly.type
_entity_poly.pdbx_seq_one_letter_code
_entity_poly.pdbx_strand_id
1 'polypeptide(L)'
;MGDLLVTNIGQLVTNDPARDGLLGVVENAAVVIEEGLVSWVGSAANVPGTVPDMPEIDCNGAAVVPGFVDSHTHLAFAGDRADEFGRRLRGETYEEIMAAGGGIQSTVTATREASLPDLTAAMLARLERMLAAGTPTVEV
;
A
#
# COMPACT_ATOMS: atom_id res chain seq x y z
N MET A 1 -14.08 -13.66 -0.55
CA MET A 1 -14.36 -12.26 -0.84
C MET A 1 -15.62 -12.27 -1.66
N GLY A 2 -16.65 -11.52 -1.31
CA GLY A 2 -17.92 -11.54 -2.04
C GLY A 2 -17.82 -10.72 -3.34
N ASP A 3 -18.88 -10.81 -4.14
CA ASP A 3 -19.03 -10.01 -5.34
C ASP A 3 -19.24 -8.53 -4.99
N LEU A 4 -18.79 -7.63 -5.84
CA LEU A 4 -18.79 -6.19 -5.58
C LEU A 4 -18.85 -5.40 -6.89
N LEU A 5 -19.69 -4.38 -6.92
CA LEU A 5 -19.74 -3.37 -7.96
C LEU A 5 -19.09 -2.07 -7.45
N VAL A 6 -18.13 -1.55 -8.18
CA VAL A 6 -17.54 -0.23 -7.90
C VAL A 6 -17.96 0.73 -8.99
N THR A 7 -18.64 1.81 -8.60
CA THR A 7 -19.29 2.75 -9.52
C THR A 7 -18.81 4.18 -9.34
N ASN A 8 -19.30 5.05 -10.20
CA ASN A 8 -19.03 6.50 -10.12
C ASN A 8 -17.54 6.83 -9.97
N ILE A 9 -16.71 6.09 -10.70
CA ILE A 9 -15.25 6.30 -10.76
C ILE A 9 -14.99 7.41 -11.78
N GLY A 10 -14.43 8.54 -11.34
CA GLY A 10 -14.08 9.64 -12.24
C GLY A 10 -12.99 9.23 -13.22
N GLN A 11 -11.90 8.68 -12.72
CA GLN A 11 -10.78 8.15 -13.51
C GLN A 11 -10.33 6.81 -12.94
N LEU A 12 -10.31 5.77 -13.76
CA LEU A 12 -9.77 4.46 -13.41
C LEU A 12 -8.44 4.23 -14.14
N VAL A 13 -7.36 4.06 -13.39
CA VAL A 13 -6.07 3.60 -13.92
C VAL A 13 -6.08 2.09 -13.96
N THR A 14 -5.96 1.49 -15.15
CA THR A 14 -5.98 0.03 -15.30
C THR A 14 -4.60 -0.58 -15.39
N ASN A 15 -3.59 0.17 -15.83
CA ASN A 15 -2.26 -0.32 -16.23
C ASN A 15 -2.32 -1.41 -17.32
N ASP A 16 -3.43 -1.51 -18.04
CA ASP A 16 -3.61 -2.49 -19.12
C ASP A 16 -2.89 -1.99 -20.39
N PRO A 17 -1.86 -2.69 -20.86
CA PRO A 17 -1.10 -2.29 -22.06
C PRO A 17 -1.90 -2.39 -23.36
N ALA A 18 -3.08 -3.05 -23.35
CA ALA A 18 -3.98 -3.11 -24.50
C ALA A 18 -4.83 -1.84 -24.64
N ARG A 19 -4.80 -0.94 -23.67
CA ARG A 19 -5.51 0.34 -23.70
C ARG A 19 -4.61 1.48 -24.12
N ASP A 20 -5.20 2.55 -24.61
CA ASP A 20 -4.48 3.74 -25.02
C ASP A 20 -3.78 4.44 -23.81
N GLY A 21 -2.63 5.02 -24.09
CA GLY A 21 -1.82 5.74 -23.10
C GLY A 21 -1.03 4.84 -22.15
N LEU A 22 -0.13 5.44 -21.38
CA LEU A 22 0.80 4.73 -20.50
C LEU A 22 0.09 3.98 -19.35
N LEU A 23 -1.01 4.53 -18.86
CA LEU A 23 -1.71 4.04 -17.67
C LEU A 23 -3.03 3.33 -17.99
N GLY A 24 -3.46 3.28 -19.25
CA GLY A 24 -4.74 2.69 -19.66
C GLY A 24 -5.93 3.30 -18.92
N VAL A 25 -6.02 4.64 -18.88
CA VAL A 25 -7.06 5.36 -18.12
C VAL A 25 -8.44 5.20 -18.76
N VAL A 26 -9.44 4.93 -17.93
CA VAL A 26 -10.86 4.91 -18.32
C VAL A 26 -11.59 6.00 -17.54
N GLU A 27 -12.20 6.94 -18.27
CA GLU A 27 -13.02 8.00 -17.69
C GLU A 27 -14.45 7.50 -17.39
N ASN A 28 -15.07 8.05 -16.33
CA ASN A 28 -16.44 7.70 -15.92
C ASN A 28 -16.62 6.17 -15.88
N ALA A 29 -15.76 5.50 -15.13
CA ALA A 29 -15.61 4.05 -15.12
C ALA A 29 -16.47 3.36 -14.06
N ALA A 30 -16.62 2.04 -14.26
CA ALA A 30 -17.05 1.09 -13.23
C ALA A 30 -16.21 -0.19 -13.31
N VAL A 31 -16.20 -0.94 -12.20
CA VAL A 31 -15.52 -2.22 -12.05
C VAL A 31 -16.48 -3.24 -11.47
N VAL A 32 -16.55 -4.43 -12.04
CA VAL A 32 -17.26 -5.58 -11.48
C VAL A 32 -16.25 -6.57 -10.95
N ILE A 33 -16.45 -7.00 -9.72
CA ILE A 33 -15.63 -8.02 -9.04
C ILE A 33 -16.54 -9.19 -8.72
N GLU A 34 -16.16 -10.38 -9.17
CA GLU A 34 -16.87 -11.63 -8.91
C GLU A 34 -15.87 -12.66 -8.39
N GLU A 35 -16.25 -13.37 -7.34
CA GLU A 35 -15.40 -14.37 -6.68
C GLU A 35 -14.00 -13.85 -6.27
N GLY A 36 -13.90 -12.53 -6.03
CA GLY A 36 -12.64 -11.87 -5.65
C GLY A 36 -11.71 -11.51 -6.82
N LEU A 37 -12.17 -11.67 -8.06
CA LEU A 37 -11.46 -11.31 -9.28
C LEU A 37 -12.18 -10.18 -10.00
N VAL A 38 -11.42 -9.31 -10.68
CA VAL A 38 -11.99 -8.31 -11.58
C VAL A 38 -12.52 -9.03 -12.82
N SER A 39 -13.85 -9.11 -12.94
CA SER A 39 -14.50 -9.78 -14.07
C SER A 39 -14.81 -8.83 -15.23
N TRP A 40 -14.99 -7.54 -14.93
CA TRP A 40 -15.25 -6.53 -15.94
C TRP A 40 -14.73 -5.14 -15.52
N VAL A 41 -14.23 -4.40 -16.50
CA VAL A 41 -13.76 -3.00 -16.38
C VAL A 41 -14.14 -2.21 -17.63
N GLY A 42 -14.77 -1.06 -17.47
CA GLY A 42 -15.11 -0.21 -18.60
C GLY A 42 -15.82 1.08 -18.20
N SER A 43 -16.35 1.79 -19.20
CA SER A 43 -17.20 2.96 -18.94
C SER A 43 -18.48 2.55 -18.21
N ALA A 44 -18.86 3.31 -17.18
CA ALA A 44 -20.07 3.05 -16.40
C ALA A 44 -21.36 2.92 -17.26
N ALA A 45 -21.39 3.59 -18.41
CA ALA A 45 -22.51 3.49 -19.36
C ALA A 45 -22.67 2.07 -19.97
N ASN A 46 -21.65 1.24 -19.91
CA ASN A 46 -21.57 -0.08 -20.52
C ASN A 46 -21.50 -1.22 -19.50
N VAL A 47 -21.81 -0.95 -18.24
CA VAL A 47 -21.89 -2.02 -17.21
C VAL A 47 -22.86 -3.08 -17.70
N PRO A 48 -22.47 -4.39 -17.68
CA PRO A 48 -23.34 -5.47 -18.13
C PRO A 48 -24.69 -5.46 -17.40
N GLY A 49 -25.80 -5.51 -18.14
CA GLY A 49 -27.14 -5.47 -17.56
C GLY A 49 -27.53 -6.72 -16.73
N THR A 50 -26.63 -7.69 -16.68
CA THR A 50 -26.75 -8.92 -15.89
C THR A 50 -26.01 -8.86 -14.56
N VAL A 51 -25.47 -7.67 -14.17
CA VAL A 51 -24.86 -7.52 -12.86
C VAL A 51 -25.93 -7.76 -11.81
N PRO A 52 -25.83 -8.81 -11.00
CA PRO A 52 -26.80 -9.10 -9.96
C PRO A 52 -26.83 -7.99 -8.92
N ASP A 53 -27.78 -8.07 -7.99
CA ASP A 53 -27.90 -7.16 -6.84
C ASP A 53 -26.68 -7.35 -5.90
N MET A 54 -25.55 -6.75 -6.32
CA MET A 54 -24.26 -6.81 -5.62
C MET A 54 -24.15 -5.66 -4.63
N PRO A 55 -23.39 -5.85 -3.54
CA PRO A 55 -22.90 -4.71 -2.76
C PRO A 55 -22.20 -3.70 -3.66
N GLU A 56 -22.44 -2.41 -3.42
CA GLU A 56 -21.90 -1.33 -4.25
C GLU A 56 -21.01 -0.41 -3.43
N ILE A 57 -19.90 0.02 -4.05
CA ILE A 57 -19.07 1.13 -3.57
C ILE A 57 -19.19 2.26 -4.59
N ASP A 58 -19.80 3.36 -4.18
CA ASP A 58 -19.84 4.61 -4.94
C ASP A 58 -18.57 5.42 -4.65
N CYS A 59 -17.74 5.63 -5.68
CA CYS A 59 -16.50 6.39 -5.58
C CYS A 59 -16.72 7.92 -5.63
N ASN A 60 -17.94 8.38 -5.82
CA ASN A 60 -18.29 9.81 -5.83
C ASN A 60 -17.38 10.65 -6.76
N GLY A 61 -17.05 10.12 -7.93
CA GLY A 61 -16.18 10.78 -8.91
C GLY A 61 -14.69 10.74 -8.59
N ALA A 62 -14.27 10.03 -7.53
CA ALA A 62 -12.85 9.91 -7.19
C ALA A 62 -12.08 9.10 -8.24
N ALA A 63 -10.75 9.29 -8.26
CA ALA A 63 -9.86 8.44 -9.02
C ALA A 63 -9.66 7.10 -8.29
N VAL A 64 -9.60 6.01 -9.07
CA VAL A 64 -9.30 4.67 -8.58
C VAL A 64 -8.05 4.16 -9.29
N VAL A 65 -7.13 3.63 -8.51
CA VAL A 65 -5.87 3.07 -9.01
C VAL A 65 -5.68 1.67 -8.43
N PRO A 66 -4.89 0.79 -9.07
CA PRO A 66 -4.48 -0.48 -8.46
C PRO A 66 -3.77 -0.23 -7.13
N GLY A 67 -3.96 -1.12 -6.16
CA GLY A 67 -3.20 -1.07 -4.91
C GLY A 67 -1.70 -1.13 -5.17
N PHE A 68 -0.93 -0.36 -4.38
CA PHE A 68 0.52 -0.34 -4.53
C PHE A 68 1.14 -1.66 -4.07
N VAL A 69 2.23 -2.03 -4.72
CA VAL A 69 3.06 -3.18 -4.32
C VAL A 69 4.41 -2.64 -3.86
N ASP A 70 4.77 -2.94 -2.61
CA ASP A 70 6.10 -2.67 -2.11
C ASP A 70 6.92 -3.95 -2.13
N SER A 71 7.87 -4.02 -3.05
CA SER A 71 8.66 -5.22 -3.32
C SER A 71 9.89 -5.36 -2.44
N HIS A 72 10.15 -4.43 -1.53
CA HIS A 72 11.26 -4.51 -0.59
C HIS A 72 10.99 -3.68 0.66
N THR A 73 10.69 -4.34 1.78
CA THR A 73 10.47 -3.69 3.06
C THR A 73 11.29 -4.32 4.18
N HIS A 74 11.45 -3.58 5.28
CA HIS A 74 12.00 -4.07 6.53
C HIS A 74 10.94 -3.88 7.62
N LEU A 75 9.96 -4.79 7.70
CA LEU A 75 8.82 -4.66 8.61
C LEU A 75 9.07 -5.23 10.00
N ALA A 76 9.83 -6.34 10.08
CA ALA A 76 10.08 -7.06 11.33
C ALA A 76 11.35 -6.55 12.03
N PHE A 77 11.27 -5.40 12.70
CA PHE A 77 12.37 -4.86 13.49
C PHE A 77 11.86 -4.11 14.73
N ALA A 78 12.74 -3.96 15.74
CA ALA A 78 12.55 -3.11 16.91
C ALA A 78 13.52 -1.93 16.92
N GLY A 79 13.20 -0.95 17.76
CA GLY A 79 13.93 0.32 17.83
C GLY A 79 13.62 1.26 16.67
N ASP A 80 14.17 2.44 16.73
CA ASP A 80 14.14 3.46 15.68
C ASP A 80 15.45 4.23 15.65
N ARG A 81 15.58 5.13 14.67
CA ARG A 81 16.76 5.97 14.48
C ARG A 81 16.40 7.44 14.40
N ALA A 82 15.29 7.85 15.04
CA ALA A 82 14.82 9.22 15.01
C ALA A 82 15.82 10.20 15.63
N ASP A 83 16.47 9.80 16.72
CA ASP A 83 17.51 10.61 17.38
C ASP A 83 18.72 10.83 16.46
N GLU A 84 19.11 9.83 15.66
CA GLU A 84 20.20 9.97 14.70
C GLU A 84 19.88 11.02 13.63
N PHE A 85 18.63 11.07 13.17
CA PHE A 85 18.20 12.11 12.25
C PHE A 85 18.35 13.51 12.87
N GLY A 86 17.96 13.68 14.12
CA GLY A 86 18.17 14.92 14.88
C GLY A 86 19.66 15.28 15.02
N ARG A 87 20.53 14.30 15.29
CA ARG A 87 22.00 14.48 15.39
C ARG A 87 22.58 14.95 14.05
N ARG A 88 22.17 14.33 12.94
CA ARG A 88 22.59 14.75 11.58
C ARG A 88 22.18 16.17 11.25
N LEU A 89 20.96 16.58 11.62
CA LEU A 89 20.52 17.98 11.45
C LEU A 89 21.36 18.97 12.26
N ARG A 90 21.97 18.55 13.37
CA ARG A 90 22.91 19.37 14.17
C ARG A 90 24.34 19.35 13.61
N GLY A 91 24.59 18.63 12.52
CA GLY A 91 25.89 18.60 11.83
C GLY A 91 26.79 17.44 12.25
N GLU A 92 26.33 16.48 13.06
CA GLU A 92 27.12 15.28 13.39
C GLU A 92 27.31 14.41 12.15
N THR A 93 28.53 13.90 11.98
CA THR A 93 28.86 13.02 10.86
C THR A 93 28.34 11.61 11.09
N TYR A 94 28.24 10.84 10.03
CA TYR A 94 27.85 9.42 10.12
C TYR A 94 28.83 8.62 10.98
N GLU A 95 30.13 8.90 10.87
CA GLU A 95 31.19 8.26 11.64
C GLU A 95 31.04 8.53 13.13
N GLU A 96 30.74 9.77 13.52
CA GLU A 96 30.52 10.15 14.93
C GLU A 96 29.28 9.43 15.50
N ILE A 97 28.21 9.36 14.73
CA ILE A 97 26.99 8.64 15.13
C ILE A 97 27.27 7.15 15.30
N MET A 98 27.98 6.53 14.35
CA MET A 98 28.38 5.12 14.42
C MET A 98 29.29 4.83 15.62
N ALA A 99 30.32 5.69 15.87
CA ALA A 99 31.22 5.55 17.01
C ALA A 99 30.51 5.64 18.37
N ALA A 100 29.38 6.34 18.42
CA ALA A 100 28.52 6.43 19.60
C ALA A 100 27.50 5.27 19.72
N GLY A 101 27.65 4.21 18.93
CA GLY A 101 26.74 3.04 18.96
C GLY A 101 25.44 3.19 18.16
N GLY A 102 25.36 4.20 17.29
CA GLY A 102 24.27 4.40 16.35
C GLY A 102 24.39 3.58 15.07
N GLY A 103 23.65 4.01 14.06
CA GLY A 103 23.61 3.34 12.77
C GLY A 103 22.78 2.05 12.80
N ILE A 104 23.03 1.17 11.84
CA ILE A 104 22.31 -0.10 11.72
C ILE A 104 22.46 -0.99 12.97
N GLN A 105 23.59 -0.88 13.68
CA GLN A 105 23.88 -1.69 14.84
C GLN A 105 22.88 -1.44 15.99
N SER A 106 22.37 -0.22 16.16
CA SER A 106 21.38 0.10 17.19
C SER A 106 20.08 -0.68 16.98
N THR A 107 19.56 -0.71 15.74
CA THR A 107 18.34 -1.46 15.42
C THR A 107 18.58 -2.98 15.35
N VAL A 108 19.77 -3.45 14.98
CA VAL A 108 20.15 -4.86 15.07
C VAL A 108 20.11 -5.34 16.52
N THR A 109 20.70 -4.57 17.44
CA THR A 109 20.70 -4.89 18.88
C THR A 109 19.27 -4.90 19.41
N ALA A 110 18.52 -3.83 19.20
CA ALA A 110 17.13 -3.73 19.64
C ALA A 110 16.26 -4.87 19.11
N THR A 111 16.44 -5.27 17.85
CA THR A 111 15.68 -6.37 17.23
C THR A 111 16.03 -7.73 17.87
N ARG A 112 17.31 -7.97 18.19
CA ARG A 112 17.76 -9.21 18.84
C ARG A 112 17.28 -9.33 20.28
N GLU A 113 17.11 -8.22 20.98
CA GLU A 113 16.64 -8.15 22.36
C GLU A 113 15.12 -8.15 22.48
N ALA A 114 14.41 -7.78 21.42
CA ALA A 114 12.95 -7.73 21.42
C ALA A 114 12.33 -9.13 21.47
N SER A 115 11.21 -9.24 22.17
CA SER A 115 10.44 -10.48 22.19
C SER A 115 9.70 -10.71 20.86
N LEU A 116 9.41 -11.99 20.54
CA LEU A 116 8.60 -12.32 19.35
C LEU A 116 7.22 -11.64 19.36
N PRO A 117 6.48 -11.56 20.49
CA PRO A 117 5.22 -10.81 20.54
C PRO A 117 5.39 -9.33 20.21
N ASP A 118 6.45 -8.66 20.70
CA ASP A 118 6.68 -7.23 20.43
C ASP A 118 7.03 -6.99 18.97
N LEU A 119 7.88 -7.83 18.37
CA LEU A 119 8.19 -7.76 16.94
C LEU A 119 6.94 -7.98 16.09
N THR A 120 6.09 -8.93 16.44
CA THR A 120 4.83 -9.22 15.74
C THR A 120 3.90 -8.02 15.82
N ALA A 121 3.70 -7.45 17.00
CA ALA A 121 2.85 -6.26 17.19
C ALA A 121 3.36 -5.06 16.40
N ALA A 122 4.67 -4.81 16.42
CA ALA A 122 5.29 -3.72 15.67
C ALA A 122 5.14 -3.90 14.16
N MET A 123 5.31 -5.14 13.66
CA MET A 123 5.12 -5.46 12.24
C MET A 123 3.67 -5.26 11.82
N LEU A 124 2.69 -5.77 12.57
CA LEU A 124 1.26 -5.61 12.27
C LEU A 124 0.86 -4.14 12.23
N ALA A 125 1.31 -3.32 13.18
CA ALA A 125 1.04 -1.88 13.18
C ALA A 125 1.64 -1.15 11.97
N ARG A 126 2.75 -1.63 11.41
CA ARG A 126 3.33 -1.09 10.16
C ARG A 126 2.50 -1.53 8.95
N LEU A 127 2.10 -2.79 8.88
CA LEU A 127 1.24 -3.32 7.81
C LEU A 127 -0.10 -2.59 7.75
N GLU A 128 -0.74 -2.33 8.89
CA GLU A 128 -1.99 -1.56 8.96
C GLU A 128 -1.82 -0.14 8.39
N ARG A 129 -0.71 0.53 8.71
CA ARG A 129 -0.41 1.85 8.13
C ARG A 129 -0.15 1.79 6.62
N MET A 130 0.55 0.77 6.13
CA MET A 130 0.79 0.58 4.71
C MET A 130 -0.52 0.31 3.98
N LEU A 131 -1.38 -0.54 4.52
CA LEU A 131 -2.71 -0.81 3.96
C LEU A 131 -3.57 0.47 3.91
N ALA A 132 -3.60 1.24 4.99
CA ALA A 132 -4.32 2.52 5.05
C ALA A 132 -3.76 3.56 4.05
N ALA A 133 -2.48 3.45 3.67
CA ALA A 133 -1.84 4.27 2.65
C ALA A 133 -1.96 3.70 1.22
N GLY A 134 -2.73 2.62 1.02
CA GLY A 134 -2.99 2.04 -0.30
C GLY A 134 -1.97 1.00 -0.76
N THR A 135 -1.17 0.41 0.15
CA THR A 135 -0.20 -0.64 -0.15
C THR A 135 -0.66 -1.98 0.44
N PRO A 136 -1.51 -2.75 -0.26
CA PRO A 136 -2.04 -4.02 0.23
C PRO A 136 -1.09 -5.21 0.04
N THR A 137 -0.04 -5.05 -0.74
CA THR A 137 0.91 -6.12 -1.06
C THR A 137 2.32 -5.69 -0.72
N VAL A 138 3.00 -6.47 0.12
CA VAL A 138 4.37 -6.17 0.55
C VAL A 138 5.22 -7.45 0.54
N GLU A 139 6.49 -7.30 0.23
CA GLU A 139 7.53 -8.32 0.46
C GLU A 139 8.25 -7.96 1.77
N VAL A 140 8.52 -8.94 2.63
CA VAL A 140 9.08 -8.76 3.98
C VAL A 140 10.47 -9.38 4.08
#